data_0bb993dffadd371165422b30ae5b46be
#
_entry.id   0bb993dffadd371165422b30ae5b46be
#
_cell.length_a   1.000
_cell.length_b   1.000
_cell.length_c   1.000
_cell.angle_alpha   90.00
_cell.angle_beta   90.00
_cell.angle_gamma   90.00
#
_symmetry.space_group_name_H-M   'P 1'
#
loop_
_entity.id
_entity.type
_entity.pdbx_description
1 polymer ?
#
loop_
_entity_poly.entity_id
_entity_poly.type
_entity_poly.pdbx_seq_one_letter_code
_entity_poly.pdbx_strand_id
1 'polypeptide(L)'
;MDIEDIKVPRREKRIITYLTEPEVDRFISIVGEKCRGYSSTNRLRNVAIVSLLYDSGLRISELCSLNRNSIKDRQFTVIGKSKSPRVCFITKDTEEHITQYLYTRKDTERALFVSLQSGRRITPDNIRKVFKNACNRSEFINIHPHTIRHSFATRLLDKEVDIRYIAELMGHESLDTTKLYTHFSNPKLKKIYEKALEK
;
A
#
# COMPACT_ATOMS: atom_id res chain seq x y z
N MET A 1 -27.38 -45.86 -4.19
CA MET A 1 -26.97 -44.68 -5.00
C MET A 1 -25.93 -43.99 -4.17
N ASP A 2 -24.66 -44.41 -4.36
CA ASP A 2 -23.53 -44.02 -3.53
C ASP A 2 -23.11 -42.62 -3.89
N ILE A 3 -23.03 -41.76 -2.90
CA ILE A 3 -22.48 -40.41 -3.06
C ILE A 3 -20.96 -40.56 -3.01
N GLU A 4 -20.37 -40.83 -4.19
CA GLU A 4 -18.92 -40.91 -4.35
C GLU A 4 -18.26 -39.59 -4.02
N ASP A 5 -17.26 -39.71 -3.18
CA ASP A 5 -16.17 -38.80 -2.82
C ASP A 5 -15.97 -37.61 -3.75
N ILE A 6 -16.57 -36.49 -3.43
CA ILE A 6 -16.14 -35.18 -3.95
C ILE A 6 -14.81 -34.85 -3.28
N LYS A 7 -13.69 -35.22 -3.93
CA LYS A 7 -12.36 -34.77 -3.55
C LYS A 7 -12.29 -33.24 -3.71
N VAL A 8 -12.50 -32.53 -2.62
CA VAL A 8 -12.20 -31.10 -2.57
C VAL A 8 -10.71 -30.92 -2.88
N PRO A 9 -10.34 -30.17 -3.93
CA PRO A 9 -8.93 -29.95 -4.24
C PRO A 9 -8.24 -29.36 -3.00
N ARG A 10 -7.18 -30.01 -2.50
CA ARG A 10 -6.33 -29.41 -1.46
C ARG A 10 -5.83 -28.06 -2.00
N ARG A 11 -6.26 -26.96 -1.39
CA ARG A 11 -5.67 -25.64 -1.64
C ARG A 11 -4.17 -25.76 -1.35
N GLU A 12 -3.36 -25.71 -2.39
CA GLU A 12 -1.92 -25.53 -2.24
C GLU A 12 -1.71 -24.32 -1.34
N LYS A 13 -0.94 -24.48 -0.26
CA LYS A 13 -0.52 -23.36 0.60
C LYS A 13 0.28 -22.41 -0.26
N ARG A 14 -0.33 -21.34 -0.74
CA ARG A 14 0.40 -20.26 -1.43
C ARG A 14 1.44 -19.74 -0.45
N ILE A 15 2.71 -19.84 -0.81
CA ILE A 15 3.78 -19.18 -0.09
C ILE A 15 3.49 -17.68 -0.23
N ILE A 16 3.10 -17.04 0.88
CA ILE A 16 2.86 -15.60 0.92
C ILE A 16 4.24 -14.96 0.96
N THR A 17 4.65 -14.40 -0.15
CA THR A 17 5.91 -13.67 -0.25
C THR A 17 5.70 -12.25 0.31
N TYR A 18 6.53 -11.84 1.25
CA TYR A 18 6.62 -10.48 1.75
C TYR A 18 8.08 -10.02 1.69
N LEU A 19 8.32 -8.73 1.81
CA LEU A 19 9.64 -8.11 1.89
C LEU A 19 9.90 -7.65 3.32
N THR A 20 11.10 -7.87 3.81
CA THR A 20 11.60 -7.26 5.05
C THR A 20 11.77 -5.74 4.90
N GLU A 21 11.90 -5.00 6.01
CA GLU A 21 12.12 -3.53 5.94
C GLU A 21 13.31 -3.17 5.03
N PRO A 22 14.51 -3.77 5.16
CA PRO A 22 15.64 -3.46 4.26
C PRO A 22 15.37 -3.78 2.79
N GLU A 23 14.60 -4.84 2.51
CA GLU A 23 14.24 -5.19 1.14
C GLU A 23 13.22 -4.21 0.55
N VAL A 24 12.28 -3.70 1.35
CA VAL A 24 11.37 -2.64 0.92
C VAL A 24 12.13 -1.36 0.62
N ASP A 25 13.05 -0.93 1.49
CA ASP A 25 13.91 0.24 1.28
C ASP A 25 14.73 0.08 -0.01
N ARG A 26 15.28 -1.11 -0.24
CA ARG A 26 15.99 -1.43 -1.48
C ARG A 26 15.07 -1.36 -2.69
N PHE A 27 13.85 -1.89 -2.59
CA PHE A 27 12.88 -1.84 -3.69
C PHE A 27 12.43 -0.40 -3.98
N ILE A 28 12.22 0.44 -2.96
CA ILE A 28 11.93 1.88 -3.09
C ILE A 28 13.10 2.59 -3.81
N SER A 29 14.34 2.28 -3.44
CA SER A 29 15.52 2.82 -4.13
C SER A 29 15.51 2.46 -5.62
N ILE A 30 15.24 1.20 -5.97
CA ILE A 30 15.21 0.71 -7.35
C ILE A 30 14.13 1.43 -8.20
N VAL A 31 12.93 1.65 -7.66
CA VAL A 31 11.88 2.38 -8.40
C VAL A 31 12.23 3.86 -8.58
N GLY A 32 13.08 4.41 -7.70
CA GLY A 32 13.61 5.78 -7.75
C GLY A 32 14.85 5.95 -8.64
N GLU A 33 15.50 4.88 -9.06
CA GLU A 33 16.73 4.94 -9.85
C GLU A 33 16.55 5.61 -11.22
N LYS A 34 17.62 6.25 -11.66
CA LYS A 34 17.70 6.88 -12.98
C LYS A 34 17.73 5.79 -14.05
N CYS A 35 16.74 5.74 -14.92
CA CYS A 35 16.73 4.81 -16.04
C CYS A 35 16.24 5.47 -17.32
N ARG A 36 16.62 4.87 -18.48
CA ARG A 36 16.26 5.40 -19.79
C ARG A 36 14.74 5.52 -19.94
N GLY A 37 14.27 6.68 -20.37
CA GLY A 37 12.84 6.93 -20.57
C GLY A 37 12.07 7.39 -19.32
N TYR A 38 12.72 7.50 -18.14
CA TYR A 38 12.07 8.01 -16.93
C TYR A 38 12.55 9.43 -16.59
N SER A 39 11.60 10.37 -16.52
CA SER A 39 11.84 11.70 -15.98
C SER A 39 12.01 11.68 -14.45
N SER A 40 12.49 12.77 -13.86
CA SER A 40 12.51 12.95 -12.41
C SER A 40 11.11 12.78 -11.79
N THR A 41 10.09 13.35 -12.43
CA THR A 41 8.69 13.21 -12.02
C THR A 41 8.23 11.75 -12.00
N ASN A 42 8.62 10.91 -12.99
CA ASN A 42 8.33 9.47 -13.00
C ASN A 42 8.90 8.78 -11.77
N ARG A 43 10.16 9.06 -11.46
CA ARG A 43 10.88 8.42 -10.35
C ARG A 43 10.29 8.81 -9.00
N LEU A 44 10.09 10.09 -8.75
CA LEU A 44 9.49 10.60 -7.52
C LEU A 44 8.06 10.09 -7.33
N ARG A 45 7.26 10.05 -8.41
CA ARG A 45 5.94 9.41 -8.36
C ARG A 45 6.01 7.94 -7.94
N ASN A 46 6.91 7.17 -8.53
CA ASN A 46 7.02 5.74 -8.26
C ASN A 46 7.47 5.48 -6.82
N VAL A 47 8.45 6.25 -6.32
CA VAL A 47 8.86 6.23 -4.91
C VAL A 47 7.66 6.51 -4.00
N ALA A 48 6.95 7.62 -4.22
CA ALA A 48 5.79 7.99 -3.42
C ALA A 48 4.68 6.92 -3.44
N ILE A 49 4.46 6.24 -4.59
CA ILE A 49 3.48 5.14 -4.70
C ILE A 49 3.86 3.96 -3.82
N VAL A 50 5.13 3.50 -3.89
CA VAL A 50 5.58 2.32 -3.14
C VAL A 50 5.62 2.63 -1.65
N SER A 51 6.15 3.79 -1.24
CA SER A 51 6.17 4.23 0.15
C SER A 51 4.75 4.33 0.74
N LEU A 52 3.81 4.92 0.00
CA LEU A 52 2.42 5.04 0.45
C LEU A 52 1.74 3.67 0.60
N LEU A 53 1.97 2.73 -0.32
CA LEU A 53 1.46 1.36 -0.21
C LEU A 53 2.03 0.65 1.02
N TYR A 54 3.32 0.84 1.30
CA TYR A 54 4.02 0.21 2.41
C TYR A 54 3.60 0.76 3.77
N ASP A 55 3.40 2.06 3.89
CA ASP A 55 3.02 2.67 5.16
C ASP A 55 1.55 2.49 5.52
N SER A 56 0.67 2.47 4.52
CA SER A 56 -0.77 2.49 4.75
C SER A 56 -1.48 1.15 4.50
N GLY A 57 -0.77 0.19 3.91
CA GLY A 57 -1.35 -1.09 3.53
C GLY A 57 -2.54 -0.98 2.57
N LEU A 58 -2.62 0.07 1.76
CA LEU A 58 -3.69 0.29 0.80
C LEU A 58 -3.83 -0.84 -0.23
N ARG A 59 -5.07 -1.07 -0.67
CA ARG A 59 -5.29 -1.77 -1.93
C ARG A 59 -4.93 -0.85 -3.10
N ILE A 60 -4.46 -1.43 -4.20
CA ILE A 60 -4.06 -0.65 -5.39
C ILE A 60 -5.19 0.25 -5.92
N SER A 61 -6.44 -0.21 -5.86
CA SER A 61 -7.60 0.59 -6.27
C SER A 61 -7.87 1.76 -5.34
N GLU A 62 -7.68 1.59 -4.04
CA GLU A 62 -7.80 2.63 -3.03
C GLU A 62 -6.74 3.71 -3.24
N LEU A 63 -5.49 3.33 -3.49
CA LEU A 63 -4.42 4.28 -3.84
C LEU A 63 -4.78 5.08 -5.09
N CYS A 64 -5.28 4.44 -6.14
CA CYS A 64 -5.68 5.11 -7.37
C CYS A 64 -6.81 6.13 -7.16
N SER A 65 -7.66 5.96 -6.14
CA SER A 65 -8.79 6.86 -5.88
C SER A 65 -8.41 8.16 -5.16
N LEU A 66 -7.23 8.23 -4.54
CA LEU A 66 -6.81 9.39 -3.76
C LEU A 66 -6.67 10.65 -4.60
N ASN A 67 -6.99 11.78 -3.99
CA ASN A 67 -6.82 13.13 -4.53
C ASN A 67 -5.66 13.85 -3.83
N ARG A 68 -5.17 14.95 -4.40
CA ARG A 68 -4.06 15.76 -3.84
C ARG A 68 -4.32 16.21 -2.39
N ASN A 69 -5.57 16.46 -2.05
CA ASN A 69 -6.01 16.95 -0.74
C ASN A 69 -6.58 15.84 0.16
N SER A 70 -6.43 14.58 -0.22
CA SER A 70 -6.96 13.46 0.58
C SER A 70 -6.18 13.27 1.88
N ILE A 71 -4.87 13.53 1.86
CA ILE A 71 -3.99 13.33 3.02
C ILE A 71 -3.85 14.66 3.75
N LYS A 72 -4.14 14.65 5.05
CA LYS A 72 -3.99 15.81 5.96
C LYS A 72 -3.41 15.29 7.27
N ASP A 73 -2.43 16.00 7.81
CA ASP A 73 -1.78 15.64 9.07
C ASP A 73 -1.36 14.16 9.12
N ARG A 74 -0.82 13.66 8.00
CA ARG A 74 -0.36 12.27 7.80
C ARG A 74 -1.43 11.20 7.99
N GLN A 75 -2.71 11.59 7.83
CA GLN A 75 -3.85 10.66 7.89
C GLN A 75 -4.84 10.92 6.77
N PHE A 76 -5.58 9.89 6.39
CA PHE A 76 -6.64 9.97 5.40
C PHE A 76 -7.62 8.82 5.54
N THR A 77 -8.80 8.97 4.95
CA THR A 77 -9.83 7.93 4.97
C THR A 77 -10.00 7.32 3.58
N VAL A 78 -10.12 6.01 3.53
CA VAL A 78 -10.49 5.27 2.32
C VAL A 78 -11.74 4.45 2.55
N ILE A 79 -12.52 4.27 1.49
CA ILE A 79 -13.71 3.42 1.50
C ILE A 79 -13.32 2.11 0.83
N GLY A 80 -13.32 1.03 1.61
CA GLY A 80 -13.01 -0.32 1.15
C GLY A 80 -14.12 -0.94 0.31
N LYS A 81 -13.94 -2.19 -0.09
CA LYS A 81 -14.90 -2.96 -0.89
C LYS A 81 -16.25 -3.15 -0.16
N SER A 82 -16.23 -3.23 1.16
CA SER A 82 -17.40 -3.31 2.06
C SER A 82 -18.17 -2.01 2.23
N LYS A 83 -17.75 -0.92 1.59
CA LYS A 83 -18.25 0.44 1.81
C LYS A 83 -18.02 1.01 3.21
N SER A 84 -17.34 0.29 4.10
CA SER A 84 -16.96 0.81 5.41
C SER A 84 -15.70 1.70 5.28
N PRO A 85 -15.75 2.95 5.78
CA PRO A 85 -14.59 3.81 5.80
C PRO A 85 -13.57 3.32 6.83
N ARG A 86 -12.28 3.41 6.49
CA ARG A 86 -11.20 3.22 7.47
C ARG A 86 -10.18 4.35 7.37
N VAL A 87 -9.57 4.66 8.48
CA VAL A 87 -8.49 5.64 8.55
C VAL A 87 -7.16 4.93 8.25
N CYS A 88 -6.35 5.59 7.45
CA CYS A 88 -4.98 5.18 7.13
C CYS A 88 -4.03 6.28 7.58
N PHE A 89 -2.80 5.88 7.89
CA PHE A 89 -1.73 6.77 8.32
C PHE A 89 -0.52 6.60 7.42
N ILE A 90 0.37 7.59 7.43
CA ILE A 90 1.67 7.55 6.76
C ILE A 90 2.75 8.11 7.69
N THR A 91 3.99 7.68 7.47
CA THR A 91 5.17 8.24 8.13
C THR A 91 5.53 9.61 7.54
N LYS A 92 6.42 10.32 8.23
CA LYS A 92 6.97 11.59 7.75
C LYS A 92 7.74 11.40 6.42
N ASP A 93 8.50 10.32 6.29
CA ASP A 93 9.27 10.02 5.09
C ASP A 93 8.35 9.84 3.86
N THR A 94 7.23 9.14 4.03
CA THR A 94 6.23 8.99 2.95
C THR A 94 5.57 10.32 2.60
N GLU A 95 5.27 11.17 3.59
CA GLU A 95 4.77 12.53 3.35
C GLU A 95 5.77 13.36 2.53
N GLU A 96 7.06 13.28 2.86
CA GLU A 96 8.12 13.94 2.10
C GLU A 96 8.21 13.43 0.66
N HIS A 97 8.15 12.12 0.44
CA HIS A 97 8.13 11.54 -0.92
C HIS A 97 6.94 12.03 -1.74
N ILE A 98 5.75 12.10 -1.14
CA ILE A 98 4.55 12.63 -1.81
C ILE A 98 4.74 14.11 -2.13
N THR A 99 5.24 14.90 -1.21
CA THR A 99 5.47 16.33 -1.37
C THR A 99 6.48 16.61 -2.51
N GLN A 100 7.60 15.89 -2.52
CA GLN A 100 8.59 15.99 -3.58
C GLN A 100 8.00 15.66 -4.97
N TYR A 101 7.18 14.61 -5.04
CA TYR A 101 6.47 14.30 -6.29
C TYR A 101 5.52 15.42 -6.70
N LEU A 102 4.66 15.89 -5.78
CA LEU A 102 3.69 16.95 -6.06
C LEU A 102 4.34 18.24 -6.50
N TYR A 103 5.51 18.57 -5.96
CA TYR A 103 6.29 19.75 -6.38
C TYR A 103 6.70 19.70 -7.84
N THR A 104 6.90 18.53 -8.42
CA THR A 104 7.26 18.37 -9.85
C THR A 104 6.06 18.46 -10.78
N ARG A 105 4.82 18.46 -10.26
CA ARG A 105 3.60 18.47 -11.06
C ARG A 105 3.25 19.88 -11.52
N LYS A 106 2.98 20.02 -12.82
CA LYS A 106 2.57 21.28 -13.46
C LYS A 106 1.12 21.26 -13.95
N ASP A 107 0.41 20.13 -13.76
CA ASP A 107 -0.97 19.93 -14.18
C ASP A 107 -1.96 20.31 -13.07
N THR A 108 -3.24 20.43 -13.44
CA THR A 108 -4.36 20.77 -12.54
C THR A 108 -5.21 19.55 -12.16
N GLU A 109 -4.80 18.32 -12.55
CA GLU A 109 -5.54 17.09 -12.25
C GLU A 109 -5.66 16.90 -10.72
N ARG A 110 -6.88 16.63 -10.26
CA ARG A 110 -7.19 16.46 -8.83
C ARG A 110 -6.59 15.19 -8.24
N ALA A 111 -6.37 14.15 -9.05
CA ALA A 111 -5.80 12.89 -8.60
C ALA A 111 -4.45 13.08 -7.92
N LEU A 112 -4.21 12.37 -6.80
CA LEU A 112 -2.91 12.38 -6.13
C LEU A 112 -1.83 11.88 -7.10
N PHE A 113 -2.07 10.78 -7.78
CA PHE A 113 -1.14 10.23 -8.78
C PHE A 113 -1.73 10.26 -10.18
N VAL A 114 -0.90 10.62 -11.15
CA VAL A 114 -1.28 10.66 -12.57
C VAL A 114 -0.40 9.74 -13.41
N SER A 115 -0.99 9.26 -14.49
CA SER A 115 -0.24 8.66 -15.59
C SER A 115 0.48 9.77 -16.35
N LEU A 116 1.83 9.72 -16.40
CA LEU A 116 2.60 10.75 -17.11
C LEU A 116 2.48 10.63 -18.63
N GLN A 117 1.88 9.56 -19.14
CA GLN A 117 1.58 9.42 -20.55
C GLN A 117 0.29 10.15 -20.95
N SER A 118 -0.75 10.09 -20.10
CA SER A 118 -2.06 10.67 -20.40
C SER A 118 -2.39 11.91 -19.60
N GLY A 119 -1.62 12.26 -18.57
CA GLY A 119 -1.92 13.34 -17.63
C GLY A 119 -3.12 13.09 -16.73
N ARG A 120 -3.84 11.96 -16.90
CA ARG A 120 -5.04 11.61 -16.13
C ARG A 120 -4.70 10.76 -14.91
N ARG A 121 -5.68 10.59 -14.03
CA ARG A 121 -5.61 9.70 -12.86
C ARG A 121 -4.92 8.36 -13.20
N ILE A 122 -3.99 7.94 -12.36
CA ILE A 122 -3.28 6.66 -12.52
C ILE A 122 -4.25 5.48 -12.40
N THR A 123 -3.98 4.42 -13.15
CA THR A 123 -4.75 3.17 -13.10
C THR A 123 -3.97 2.07 -12.39
N PRO A 124 -4.65 1.02 -11.90
CA PRO A 124 -3.99 -0.16 -11.35
C PRO A 124 -2.95 -0.77 -12.30
N ASP A 125 -3.21 -0.76 -13.61
CA ASP A 125 -2.28 -1.32 -14.59
C ASP A 125 -1.01 -0.48 -14.75
N ASN A 126 -1.12 0.84 -14.65
CA ASN A 126 0.06 1.70 -14.61
C ASN A 126 0.95 1.38 -13.42
N ILE A 127 0.35 1.14 -12.24
CA ILE A 127 1.11 0.78 -11.03
C ILE A 127 1.73 -0.62 -11.19
N ARG A 128 0.99 -1.62 -11.68
CA ARG A 128 1.55 -2.96 -11.96
C ARG A 128 2.75 -2.88 -12.91
N LYS A 129 2.72 -2.00 -13.93
CA LYS A 129 3.86 -1.76 -14.82
C LYS A 129 5.06 -1.18 -14.09
N VAL A 130 4.87 -0.29 -13.11
CA VAL A 130 5.97 0.22 -12.26
C VAL A 130 6.67 -0.94 -11.56
N PHE A 131 5.92 -1.82 -10.90
CA PHE A 131 6.46 -2.97 -10.19
C PHE A 131 7.18 -3.95 -11.14
N LYS A 132 6.54 -4.30 -12.26
CA LYS A 132 7.15 -5.17 -13.27
C LYS A 132 8.46 -4.61 -13.78
N ASN A 133 8.51 -3.31 -14.07
CA ASN A 133 9.73 -2.65 -14.55
C ASN A 133 10.82 -2.59 -13.48
N ALA A 134 10.47 -2.47 -12.21
CA ALA A 134 11.44 -2.55 -11.11
C ALA A 134 12.02 -3.96 -10.97
N CYS A 135 11.18 -4.99 -10.96
CA CYS A 135 11.62 -6.39 -10.92
C CYS A 135 12.53 -6.74 -12.11
N ASN A 136 12.20 -6.28 -13.32
CA ASN A 136 13.03 -6.55 -14.51
C ASN A 136 14.44 -5.93 -14.47
N ARG A 137 14.70 -5.03 -13.51
CA ARG A 137 15.98 -4.31 -13.36
C ARG A 137 16.72 -4.66 -12.08
N SER A 138 16.24 -5.65 -11.34
CA SER A 138 16.72 -5.97 -10.02
C SER A 138 16.71 -7.48 -9.76
N GLU A 139 17.23 -7.85 -8.62
CA GLU A 139 17.18 -9.20 -8.06
C GLU A 139 15.77 -9.65 -7.62
N PHE A 140 14.82 -8.71 -7.51
CA PHE A 140 13.49 -9.03 -7.04
C PHE A 140 12.65 -9.72 -8.11
N ILE A 141 12.02 -10.82 -7.73
CA ILE A 141 11.18 -11.63 -8.61
C ILE A 141 9.73 -11.58 -8.12
N ASN A 142 8.80 -11.28 -9.04
CA ASN A 142 7.36 -11.32 -8.78
C ASN A 142 6.86 -10.41 -7.64
N ILE A 143 7.53 -9.28 -7.38
CA ILE A 143 7.03 -8.28 -6.44
C ILE A 143 5.89 -7.50 -7.10
N HIS A 144 4.79 -7.36 -6.38
CA HIS A 144 3.59 -6.66 -6.82
C HIS A 144 2.94 -5.88 -5.65
N PRO A 145 1.96 -5.01 -5.89
CA PRO A 145 1.36 -4.20 -4.82
C PRO A 145 0.82 -4.99 -3.62
N HIS A 146 0.31 -6.20 -3.84
CA HIS A 146 -0.13 -7.07 -2.74
C HIS A 146 1.05 -7.57 -1.88
N THR A 147 2.22 -7.80 -2.47
CA THR A 147 3.43 -8.15 -1.72
C THR A 147 3.78 -7.03 -0.72
N ILE A 148 3.78 -5.77 -1.18
CA ILE A 148 4.04 -4.60 -0.32
C ILE A 148 2.99 -4.47 0.79
N ARG A 149 1.72 -4.72 0.48
CA ARG A 149 0.66 -4.72 1.48
C ARG A 149 0.84 -5.85 2.52
N HIS A 150 1.32 -7.02 2.11
CA HIS A 150 1.68 -8.10 3.05
C HIS A 150 2.88 -7.70 3.91
N SER A 151 3.89 -7.06 3.31
CA SER A 151 5.06 -6.54 4.05
C SER A 151 4.65 -5.52 5.11
N PHE A 152 3.68 -4.64 4.84
CA PHE A 152 3.10 -3.75 5.85
C PHE A 152 2.50 -4.51 7.03
N ALA A 153 1.67 -5.53 6.76
CA ALA A 153 1.05 -6.31 7.83
C ALA A 153 2.10 -7.08 8.67
N THR A 154 3.10 -7.68 8.01
CA THR A 154 4.20 -8.39 8.68
C THR A 154 5.04 -7.44 9.52
N ARG A 155 5.39 -6.25 8.99
CA ARG A 155 6.09 -5.21 9.75
C ARG A 155 5.39 -4.85 11.05
N LEU A 156 4.07 -4.70 11.02
CA LEU A 156 3.29 -4.41 12.23
C LEU A 156 3.30 -5.60 13.21
N LEU A 157 3.23 -6.83 12.72
CA LEU A 157 3.36 -8.04 13.55
C LEU A 157 4.74 -8.12 14.20
N ASP A 158 5.81 -7.85 13.46
CA ASP A 158 7.19 -7.85 13.97
C ASP A 158 7.42 -6.75 15.04
N LYS A 159 6.62 -5.67 14.99
CA LYS A 159 6.57 -4.62 16.01
C LYS A 159 5.56 -4.93 17.15
N GLU A 160 5.13 -6.18 17.26
CA GLU A 160 4.21 -6.67 18.30
C GLU A 160 2.86 -5.92 18.35
N VAL A 161 2.41 -5.36 17.23
CA VAL A 161 1.08 -4.76 17.14
C VAL A 161 0.02 -5.87 17.17
N ASP A 162 -0.97 -5.73 18.05
CA ASP A 162 -2.06 -6.68 18.18
C ASP A 162 -2.78 -6.88 16.82
N ILE A 163 -2.99 -8.14 16.45
CA ILE A 163 -3.59 -8.53 15.16
C ILE A 163 -4.94 -7.85 14.88
N ARG A 164 -5.68 -7.47 15.92
CA ARG A 164 -6.95 -6.75 15.79
C ARG A 164 -6.76 -5.35 15.21
N TYR A 165 -5.71 -4.63 15.64
CA TYR A 165 -5.40 -3.31 15.07
C TYR A 165 -4.85 -3.43 13.64
N ILE A 166 -4.08 -4.48 13.37
CA ILE A 166 -3.60 -4.76 12.01
C ILE A 166 -4.79 -5.02 11.08
N ALA A 167 -5.76 -5.83 11.51
CA ALA A 167 -6.97 -6.11 10.74
C ALA A 167 -7.78 -4.85 10.45
N GLU A 168 -7.91 -3.93 11.42
CA GLU A 168 -8.58 -2.65 11.27
C GLU A 168 -7.85 -1.76 10.26
N LEU A 169 -6.52 -1.58 10.41
CA LEU A 169 -5.69 -0.83 9.47
C LEU A 169 -5.76 -1.39 8.05
N MET A 170 -5.80 -2.72 7.93
CA MET A 170 -5.91 -3.41 6.64
C MET A 170 -7.31 -3.38 6.04
N GLY A 171 -8.36 -3.10 6.83
CA GLY A 171 -9.75 -3.17 6.39
C GLY A 171 -10.16 -4.59 6.00
N HIS A 172 -9.85 -5.57 6.86
CA HIS A 172 -10.29 -6.96 6.74
C HIS A 172 -11.64 -7.14 7.40
N GLU A 173 -12.63 -7.66 6.66
CA GLU A 173 -14.01 -7.83 7.12
C GLU A 173 -14.24 -9.07 7.98
N SER A 174 -13.36 -10.03 7.93
CA SER A 174 -13.55 -11.35 8.55
C SER A 174 -12.48 -11.67 9.59
N LEU A 175 -12.59 -11.03 10.72
CA LEU A 175 -12.37 -11.73 11.98
C LEU A 175 -13.77 -11.79 12.63
N ASP A 176 -14.30 -12.96 12.92
CA ASP A 176 -15.60 -13.18 13.61
C ASP A 176 -15.69 -12.48 14.97
N THR A 177 -14.62 -11.85 15.41
CA THR A 177 -14.48 -11.00 16.59
C THR A 177 -14.83 -9.54 16.36
N THR A 178 -15.08 -9.09 15.13
CA THR A 178 -15.29 -7.67 14.80
C THR A 178 -16.63 -7.12 15.32
N LYS A 179 -17.58 -7.98 15.70
CA LYS A 179 -18.84 -7.54 16.33
C LYS A 179 -18.66 -7.00 17.75
N LEU A 180 -17.53 -7.25 18.40
CA LEU A 180 -17.29 -6.84 19.80
C LEU A 180 -16.47 -5.54 19.93
N TYR A 181 -15.84 -5.05 18.85
CA TYR A 181 -14.92 -3.92 18.89
C TYR A 181 -15.27 -2.86 17.84
N THR A 182 -16.53 -2.46 17.79
CA THR A 182 -16.94 -1.26 17.06
C THR A 182 -16.28 -0.04 17.70
N HIS A 183 -15.37 0.55 16.93
CA HIS A 183 -14.76 1.86 17.20
C HIS A 183 -13.61 1.91 18.20
N PHE A 184 -12.43 1.41 17.82
CA PHE A 184 -11.23 2.00 18.37
C PHE A 184 -11.23 3.49 18.01
N SER A 185 -11.11 4.36 19.02
CA SER A 185 -11.05 5.79 18.74
C SER A 185 -9.85 6.06 17.82
N ASN A 186 -10.05 6.84 16.76
CA ASN A 186 -9.02 7.24 15.81
C ASN A 186 -7.69 7.66 16.49
N PRO A 187 -7.69 8.41 17.63
CA PRO A 187 -6.47 8.74 18.36
C PRO A 187 -5.70 7.55 18.93
N LYS A 188 -6.38 6.49 19.38
CA LYS A 188 -5.69 5.28 19.89
C LYS A 188 -4.99 4.51 18.77
N LEU A 189 -5.67 4.33 17.66
CA LEU A 189 -5.11 3.66 16.49
C LEU A 189 -3.91 4.44 15.92
N LYS A 190 -4.00 5.78 15.88
CA LYS A 190 -2.90 6.65 15.48
C LYS A 190 -1.67 6.47 16.39
N LYS A 191 -1.85 6.49 17.72
CA LYS A 191 -0.75 6.29 18.68
C LYS A 191 -0.07 4.93 18.51
N ILE A 192 -0.83 3.85 18.27
CA ILE A 192 -0.28 2.51 18.04
C ILE A 192 0.54 2.51 16.76
N TYR A 193 0.03 3.09 15.68
CA TYR A 193 0.72 3.21 14.41
C TYR A 193 2.02 4.01 14.56
N GLU A 194 1.96 5.20 15.16
CA GLU A 194 3.14 6.07 15.38
C GLU A 194 4.21 5.35 16.21
N LYS A 195 3.81 4.73 17.33
CA LYS A 195 4.75 3.95 18.18
C LYS A 195 5.44 2.81 17.42
N ALA A 196 4.73 2.17 16.51
CA ALA A 196 5.27 1.02 15.76
C ALA A 196 6.17 1.45 14.58
N LEU A 197 5.85 2.55 13.89
CA LEU A 197 6.42 2.85 12.58
C LEU A 197 7.15 4.19 12.47
N GLU A 198 6.92 5.14 13.35
CA GLU A 198 7.70 6.38 13.39
C GLU A 198 8.98 6.19 14.22
N LYS A 199 10.10 6.60 13.64
CA LYS A 199 11.42 6.64 14.29
C LYS A 199 11.60 7.96 15.01
#